data_b512ae10e7ea1a1190ad5e8ad3119121
#
_entry.id   b512ae10e7ea1a1190ad5e8ad3119121
#
_cell.length_a   1.000
_cell.length_b   1.000
_cell.length_c   1.000
_cell.angle_alpha   90.00
_cell.angle_beta   90.00
_cell.angle_gamma   90.00
#
_symmetry.space_group_name_H-M   'P 1'
#
loop_
_entity.id
_entity.type
_entity.pdbx_description
1 polymer ?
#
loop_
_entity_poly.entity_id
_entity_poly.type
_entity_poly.pdbx_seq_one_letter_code
_entity_poly.pdbx_strand_id
1 'polypeptide(L)'
;MKGKKKIASILACAMLLSAAPVEAMAYTVPDTVRVGLESVCKNVASASIGVWELQIGMHKGDGFQRGGVITSSGLFTARPAVGDYIAVDKTMDCADALDMANDMKKSGLDTYAAYLSGRGWTVYVKDASASAVEEAADENASRVSFEGVAITGGEAPVLVPEDAVMMGGNVADTFKLNSMPYRGMLTFSVNGSSMTGVNIIGLEEYLYGVVPSEMPKSYDAEALKAQAVAARTYAMTKLGAHTGSGYQLCDTTACQVYKGYSNEADATTAAVDATAGEVACYNGSPIEAVFSASTGGYTESSENVWNAAVPYLRAVPEPGEYGDNSWTKTLTLDELTALLQAKGENIGTAKDIVITKISTGGRVQELQIVGTSGTKTLTKEAIRTYFSSACGTLPSKMFTINGKGGTVTGGTSTSTKGGLLLAAARQGIVAKTEGALSYLNGKKLSVDVDAAQPAQNTDNGAYAVYSVRISTVANGKFVFSGSGSGHGVGLSQKGAQGMAQMGYDYKEILRHYYTGITIEG
;
A
#
# COMPACT_ATOMS: atom_id res chain seq x y z
N MET A 1 33.75 67.09 49.40
CA MET A 1 34.00 67.42 47.98
C MET A 1 33.54 66.30 47.09
N LYS A 2 32.63 66.53 46.22
CA LYS A 2 31.90 65.85 45.18
C LYS A 2 32.52 64.59 44.59
N GLY A 3 31.89 63.42 44.80
CA GLY A 3 32.11 62.19 44.08
C GLY A 3 30.95 61.88 43.12
N LYS A 4 31.19 61.84 41.83
CA LYS A 4 30.19 61.60 40.81
C LYS A 4 29.89 60.08 40.69
N LYS A 5 28.63 59.69 40.89
CA LYS A 5 28.13 58.35 40.56
C LYS A 5 28.02 58.23 39.04
N LYS A 6 28.67 57.23 38.44
CA LYS A 6 28.43 56.81 37.08
C LYS A 6 27.35 55.73 37.08
N ILE A 7 26.23 56.04 36.42
CA ILE A 7 25.14 55.12 36.13
C ILE A 7 25.52 54.38 34.85
N ALA A 8 25.71 53.06 34.95
CA ALA A 8 25.90 52.20 33.81
C ALA A 8 24.53 51.77 33.29
N SER A 9 24.13 52.26 32.11
CA SER A 9 22.94 51.81 31.38
C SER A 9 23.23 50.46 30.72
N ILE A 10 22.59 49.40 31.19
CA ILE A 10 22.59 48.11 30.53
C ILE A 10 21.52 48.20 29.43
N LEU A 11 21.96 48.26 28.18
CA LEU A 11 21.11 48.11 27.00
C LEU A 11 20.78 46.62 26.83
N ALA A 12 19.57 46.22 27.22
CA ALA A 12 19.05 44.90 26.88
C ALA A 12 18.68 44.88 25.39
N CYS A 13 19.52 44.28 24.55
CA CYS A 13 19.18 43.99 23.17
C CYS A 13 18.24 42.78 23.16
N ALA A 14 16.94 43.04 23.09
CA ALA A 14 15.94 42.01 22.79
C ALA A 14 16.13 41.61 21.31
N MET A 15 16.79 40.50 21.07
CA MET A 15 16.73 39.85 19.76
C MET A 15 15.32 39.29 19.58
N LEU A 16 14.50 40.02 18.84
CA LEU A 16 13.32 39.49 18.19
C LEU A 16 13.83 38.50 17.11
N LEU A 17 13.88 37.23 17.45
CA LEU A 17 13.88 36.18 16.43
C LEU A 17 12.50 36.27 15.74
N SER A 18 12.45 36.97 14.62
CA SER A 18 11.38 36.80 13.66
C SER A 18 11.54 35.38 13.11
N ALA A 19 10.74 34.45 13.62
CA ALA A 19 10.50 33.21 12.93
C ALA A 19 9.91 33.61 11.56
N ALA A 20 10.73 33.55 10.51
CA ALA A 20 10.21 33.59 9.16
C ALA A 20 9.15 32.48 9.07
N PRO A 21 7.97 32.74 8.49
CA PRO A 21 7.05 31.67 8.22
C PRO A 21 7.82 30.67 7.35
N VAL A 22 7.96 29.44 7.82
CA VAL A 22 8.33 28.33 6.96
C VAL A 22 7.20 28.30 5.95
N GLU A 23 7.45 28.75 4.72
CA GLU A 23 6.51 28.52 3.63
C GLU A 23 6.32 27.02 3.59
N ALA A 24 5.15 26.57 4.00
CA ALA A 24 4.72 25.20 3.82
C ALA A 24 4.86 24.94 2.31
N MET A 25 5.72 23.97 1.94
CA MET A 25 5.78 23.55 0.54
C MET A 25 4.39 23.06 0.21
N ALA A 26 3.66 23.85 -0.61
CA ALA A 26 2.33 23.48 -1.05
C ALA A 26 2.47 22.18 -1.86
N TYR A 27 1.98 21.07 -1.28
CA TYR A 27 1.85 19.84 -2.03
C TYR A 27 0.76 20.03 -3.09
N THR A 28 0.92 19.36 -4.22
CA THR A 28 -0.12 19.33 -5.26
C THR A 28 -0.76 17.97 -5.26
N VAL A 29 -2.09 17.94 -5.10
CA VAL A 29 -2.88 16.72 -5.34
C VAL A 29 -2.85 16.47 -6.85
N PRO A 30 -2.39 15.31 -7.33
CA PRO A 30 -2.36 15.05 -8.76
C PRO A 30 -3.77 14.81 -9.29
N ASP A 31 -4.09 15.34 -10.46
CA ASP A 31 -5.38 15.09 -11.12
C ASP A 31 -5.52 13.61 -11.51
N THR A 32 -4.41 12.99 -11.96
CA THR A 32 -4.38 11.59 -12.40
C THR A 32 -3.22 10.82 -11.80
N VAL A 33 -3.38 9.50 -11.72
CA VAL A 33 -2.35 8.55 -11.29
C VAL A 33 -2.16 7.45 -12.35
N ARG A 34 -0.94 6.88 -12.40
CA ARG A 34 -0.58 5.74 -13.24
C ARG A 34 -0.47 4.50 -12.37
N VAL A 35 -1.39 3.55 -12.55
CA VAL A 35 -1.48 2.34 -11.74
C VAL A 35 -1.07 1.12 -12.57
N GLY A 36 0.03 0.47 -12.21
CA GLY A 36 0.43 -0.81 -12.78
C GLY A 36 -0.53 -1.91 -12.37
N LEU A 37 -1.19 -2.55 -13.34
CA LEU A 37 -2.17 -3.60 -13.14
C LEU A 37 -1.46 -4.96 -12.95
N GLU A 38 -0.62 -5.03 -11.93
CA GLU A 38 0.25 -6.18 -11.66
C GLU A 38 -0.54 -7.48 -11.37
N SER A 39 -1.72 -7.36 -10.77
CA SER A 39 -2.56 -8.52 -10.44
C SER A 39 -3.15 -9.22 -11.66
N VAL A 40 -3.28 -8.53 -12.79
CA VAL A 40 -3.94 -9.06 -14.00
C VAL A 40 -3.04 -9.05 -15.25
N CYS A 41 -2.02 -8.18 -15.32
CA CYS A 41 -1.22 -7.97 -16.52
C CYS A 41 0.21 -7.52 -16.17
N LYS A 42 0.97 -8.36 -15.44
CA LYS A 42 2.38 -8.08 -15.07
C LYS A 42 3.32 -8.95 -15.87
N ASN A 43 4.25 -8.35 -16.61
CA ASN A 43 5.29 -9.05 -17.37
C ASN A 43 4.73 -10.16 -18.29
N VAL A 44 3.63 -9.87 -18.99
CA VAL A 44 2.98 -10.82 -19.88
C VAL A 44 3.41 -10.63 -21.33
N ALA A 45 3.37 -11.68 -22.13
CA ALA A 45 3.64 -11.64 -23.56
C ALA A 45 2.41 -11.18 -24.38
N SER A 46 1.22 -11.20 -23.81
CA SER A 46 -0.01 -10.71 -24.46
C SER A 46 -1.09 -10.40 -23.43
N ALA A 47 -1.99 -9.48 -23.78
CA ALA A 47 -3.18 -9.15 -23.01
C ALA A 47 -4.38 -8.93 -23.93
N SER A 48 -5.59 -9.27 -23.46
CA SER A 48 -6.83 -8.98 -24.19
C SER A 48 -7.43 -7.66 -23.73
N ILE A 49 -7.93 -6.84 -24.70
CA ILE A 49 -8.63 -5.59 -24.44
C ILE A 49 -10.07 -5.77 -24.91
N GLY A 50 -11.01 -5.71 -23.97
CA GLY A 50 -12.43 -5.96 -24.20
C GLY A 50 -13.21 -4.67 -24.39
N VAL A 51 -13.17 -4.14 -25.60
CA VAL A 51 -14.02 -3.04 -26.09
C VAL A 51 -14.34 -3.30 -27.56
N TRP A 52 -15.46 -2.80 -28.06
CA TRP A 52 -15.78 -2.85 -29.47
C TRP A 52 -15.15 -1.70 -30.27
N GLU A 53 -14.90 -0.58 -29.59
CA GLU A 53 -14.22 0.61 -30.12
C GLU A 53 -13.07 0.97 -29.18
N LEU A 54 -11.86 1.08 -29.74
CA LEU A 54 -10.67 1.50 -29.03
C LEU A 54 -10.18 2.82 -29.60
N GLN A 55 -10.24 3.86 -28.79
CA GLN A 55 -9.71 5.19 -29.11
C GLN A 55 -8.24 5.22 -28.75
N ILE A 56 -7.39 5.69 -29.65
CA ILE A 56 -5.96 5.85 -29.48
C ILE A 56 -5.61 7.33 -29.52
N GLY A 57 -4.78 7.80 -28.60
CA GLY A 57 -4.46 9.22 -28.51
C GLY A 57 -3.39 9.54 -27.48
N MET A 58 -3.42 10.76 -26.98
CA MET A 58 -2.48 11.27 -25.98
C MET A 58 -3.22 11.66 -24.68
N HIS A 59 -2.57 11.45 -23.55
CA HIS A 59 -2.97 12.07 -22.29
C HIS A 59 -2.36 13.48 -22.21
N LYS A 60 -3.19 14.51 -22.10
CA LYS A 60 -2.74 15.91 -21.95
C LYS A 60 -3.53 16.60 -20.84
N GLY A 61 -2.80 17.13 -19.87
CA GLY A 61 -3.41 17.72 -18.69
C GLY A 61 -4.24 16.67 -17.93
N ASP A 62 -5.51 16.94 -17.71
CA ASP A 62 -6.51 16.06 -17.09
C ASP A 62 -7.32 15.24 -18.11
N GLY A 63 -7.05 15.40 -19.43
CA GLY A 63 -7.91 14.89 -20.49
C GLY A 63 -7.25 13.97 -21.52
N PHE A 64 -8.11 13.35 -22.33
CA PHE A 64 -7.75 12.51 -23.47
C PHE A 64 -7.87 13.29 -24.78
N GLN A 65 -6.77 13.40 -25.50
CA GLN A 65 -6.76 13.94 -26.87
C GLN A 65 -6.78 12.77 -27.86
N ARG A 66 -7.91 12.53 -28.49
CA ARG A 66 -8.09 11.47 -29.48
C ARG A 66 -7.28 11.72 -30.74
N GLY A 67 -6.50 10.74 -31.17
CA GLY A 67 -5.72 10.71 -32.40
C GLY A 67 -6.30 9.79 -33.47
N GLY A 68 -7.09 8.78 -33.08
CA GLY A 68 -7.75 7.85 -33.99
C GLY A 68 -8.65 6.87 -33.26
N VAL A 69 -9.37 6.05 -34.03
CA VAL A 69 -10.30 5.05 -33.53
C VAL A 69 -10.13 3.79 -34.35
N ILE A 70 -10.08 2.64 -33.69
CA ILE A 70 -10.15 1.33 -34.33
C ILE A 70 -11.31 0.53 -33.78
N THR A 71 -11.92 -0.31 -34.60
CA THR A 71 -13.07 -1.14 -34.21
C THR A 71 -12.77 -2.62 -34.32
N SER A 72 -13.48 -3.42 -33.54
CA SER A 72 -13.39 -4.86 -33.56
C SER A 72 -14.74 -5.50 -33.30
N SER A 73 -15.03 -6.59 -33.99
CA SER A 73 -16.20 -7.44 -33.69
C SER A 73 -15.97 -8.41 -32.52
N GLY A 74 -14.76 -8.43 -31.95
CA GLY A 74 -14.35 -9.30 -30.88
C GLY A 74 -13.49 -8.59 -29.83
N LEU A 75 -12.41 -9.23 -29.41
CA LEU A 75 -11.44 -8.65 -28.50
C LEU A 75 -10.22 -8.16 -29.28
N PHE A 76 -9.70 -7.01 -28.87
CA PHE A 76 -8.33 -6.65 -29.27
C PHE A 76 -7.31 -7.47 -28.46
N THR A 77 -6.18 -7.74 -29.07
CA THR A 77 -5.02 -8.36 -28.41
C THR A 77 -3.82 -7.42 -28.49
N ALA A 78 -3.26 -7.04 -27.36
CA ALA A 78 -2.01 -6.31 -27.26
C ALA A 78 -0.84 -7.28 -27.09
N ARG A 79 0.29 -7.01 -27.75
CA ARG A 79 1.58 -7.69 -27.58
C ARG A 79 2.72 -6.69 -27.63
N PRO A 80 3.83 -6.93 -26.92
CA PRO A 80 5.03 -6.09 -27.06
C PRO A 80 5.48 -6.02 -28.51
N ALA A 81 5.82 -4.82 -28.96
CA ALA A 81 6.39 -4.57 -30.28
C ALA A 81 7.62 -3.67 -30.08
N VAL A 82 8.79 -4.27 -30.20
CA VAL A 82 10.10 -3.59 -30.06
C VAL A 82 10.98 -4.00 -31.22
N GLY A 83 11.63 -3.03 -31.84
CA GLY A 83 12.58 -3.30 -32.91
C GLY A 83 12.54 -2.27 -34.03
N ASP A 84 13.19 -2.62 -35.13
CA ASP A 84 13.30 -1.77 -36.33
C ASP A 84 12.18 -2.08 -37.31
N TYR A 85 11.68 -1.01 -37.92
CA TYR A 85 10.67 -1.01 -38.98
C TYR A 85 11.10 -0.11 -40.11
N ILE A 86 10.47 -0.24 -41.26
CA ILE A 86 10.52 0.76 -42.33
C ILE A 86 9.22 1.56 -42.28
N ALA A 87 9.32 2.85 -42.04
CA ALA A 87 8.21 3.79 -42.00
C ALA A 87 7.99 4.44 -43.37
N VAL A 88 6.74 4.55 -43.78
CA VAL A 88 6.35 5.44 -44.89
C VAL A 88 6.53 6.90 -44.44
N ASP A 89 7.25 7.72 -45.20
CA ASP A 89 7.58 9.12 -44.83
C ASP A 89 6.40 10.08 -45.09
N LYS A 90 5.19 9.63 -44.79
CA LYS A 90 3.95 10.40 -44.95
C LYS A 90 3.09 10.29 -43.69
N THR A 91 2.66 11.44 -43.20
CA THR A 91 1.70 11.52 -42.10
C THR A 91 0.29 11.66 -42.65
N MET A 92 -0.66 10.90 -42.11
CA MET A 92 -2.05 10.84 -42.54
C MET A 92 -2.99 10.73 -41.36
N ASP A 93 -4.28 10.62 -41.59
CA ASP A 93 -5.23 10.29 -40.55
C ASP A 93 -5.29 8.76 -40.27
N CYS A 94 -6.08 8.35 -39.26
CA CYS A 94 -6.16 6.96 -38.84
C CYS A 94 -6.76 6.06 -39.93
N ALA A 95 -7.80 6.50 -40.62
CA ALA A 95 -8.50 5.71 -41.63
C ALA A 95 -7.59 5.47 -42.83
N ASP A 96 -6.95 6.52 -43.36
CA ASP A 96 -6.01 6.43 -44.47
C ASP A 96 -4.83 5.50 -44.15
N ALA A 97 -4.33 5.54 -42.89
CA ALA A 97 -3.24 4.65 -42.46
C ALA A 97 -3.67 3.17 -42.36
N LEU A 98 -4.89 2.91 -41.92
CA LEU A 98 -5.45 1.55 -41.90
C LEU A 98 -5.67 1.01 -43.31
N ASP A 99 -6.23 1.83 -44.20
CA ASP A 99 -6.42 1.46 -45.63
C ASP A 99 -5.10 1.19 -46.33
N MET A 100 -4.12 2.08 -46.21
CA MET A 100 -2.78 1.89 -46.77
C MET A 100 -2.10 0.63 -46.22
N ALA A 101 -2.15 0.40 -44.92
CA ALA A 101 -1.58 -0.79 -44.32
C ALA A 101 -2.23 -2.08 -44.88
N ASN A 102 -3.57 -2.08 -45.05
CA ASN A 102 -4.30 -3.19 -45.65
C ASN A 102 -3.94 -3.40 -47.12
N ASP A 103 -3.76 -2.34 -47.90
CA ASP A 103 -3.40 -2.43 -49.33
C ASP A 103 -1.97 -2.95 -49.50
N MET A 104 -1.01 -2.43 -48.75
CA MET A 104 0.38 -2.92 -48.76
C MET A 104 0.49 -4.36 -48.27
N LYS A 105 -0.36 -4.79 -47.34
CA LYS A 105 -0.43 -6.19 -46.90
C LYS A 105 -0.84 -7.13 -48.04
N LYS A 106 -1.68 -6.72 -48.96
CA LYS A 106 -2.04 -7.49 -50.18
C LYS A 106 -0.85 -7.78 -51.06
N SER A 107 0.19 -6.92 -51.01
CA SER A 107 1.47 -7.11 -51.68
C SER A 107 2.45 -8.03 -50.93
N GLY A 108 2.00 -8.63 -49.81
CA GLY A 108 2.79 -9.61 -49.04
C GLY A 108 3.69 -8.98 -47.97
N LEU A 109 3.53 -7.71 -47.63
CA LEU A 109 4.30 -7.01 -46.60
C LEU A 109 3.65 -7.20 -45.22
N ASP A 110 4.46 -7.28 -44.15
CA ASP A 110 3.99 -7.30 -42.76
C ASP A 110 3.81 -5.87 -42.23
N THR A 111 2.60 -5.35 -42.38
CA THR A 111 2.25 -3.95 -42.25
C THR A 111 1.45 -3.63 -41.00
N TYR A 112 1.65 -2.45 -40.47
CA TYR A 112 0.98 -1.90 -39.29
C TYR A 112 0.64 -0.42 -39.52
N ALA A 113 -0.60 -0.02 -39.22
CA ALA A 113 -0.90 1.40 -39.05
C ALA A 113 -0.26 1.86 -37.72
N ALA A 114 0.61 2.87 -37.76
CA ALA A 114 1.39 3.31 -36.60
C ALA A 114 0.96 4.71 -36.14
N TYR A 115 0.59 4.84 -34.87
CA TYR A 115 0.29 6.13 -34.27
C TYR A 115 1.58 6.88 -33.93
N LEU A 116 1.65 8.15 -34.32
CA LEU A 116 2.82 9.03 -34.12
C LEU A 116 2.49 10.07 -33.04
N SER A 117 2.32 9.70 -31.82
CA SER A 117 2.08 10.52 -30.61
C SER A 117 1.80 12.01 -30.86
N GLY A 118 0.54 12.35 -31.16
CA GLY A 118 0.07 13.72 -31.40
C GLY A 118 0.43 14.33 -32.76
N ARG A 119 1.06 13.57 -33.67
CA ARG A 119 1.42 14.03 -35.04
C ARG A 119 0.57 13.40 -36.14
N GLY A 120 -0.26 12.40 -35.82
CA GLY A 120 -1.07 11.65 -36.78
C GLY A 120 -0.63 10.20 -36.91
N TRP A 121 -0.81 9.62 -38.08
CA TRP A 121 -0.56 8.21 -38.35
C TRP A 121 0.34 8.04 -39.57
N THR A 122 0.96 6.87 -39.68
CA THR A 122 1.69 6.41 -40.86
C THR A 122 1.62 4.89 -40.95
N VAL A 123 2.30 4.29 -41.93
CA VAL A 123 2.43 2.81 -42.02
C VAL A 123 3.86 2.41 -41.71
N TYR A 124 4.00 1.43 -40.82
CA TYR A 124 5.26 0.74 -40.49
C TYR A 124 5.24 -0.66 -41.09
N VAL A 125 6.35 -1.07 -41.66
CA VAL A 125 6.52 -2.39 -42.27
C VAL A 125 7.68 -3.11 -41.57
N LYS A 126 7.41 -4.33 -41.12
CA LYS A 126 8.41 -5.16 -40.46
C LYS A 126 9.16 -6.02 -41.50
N ASP A 127 10.43 -6.29 -41.24
CA ASP A 127 11.27 -7.21 -42.00
C ASP A 127 11.29 -6.94 -43.54
N ALA A 128 11.18 -5.66 -43.94
CA ALA A 128 11.19 -5.24 -45.34
C ALA A 128 12.40 -4.34 -45.68
N SER A 129 12.71 -4.15 -46.98
CA SER A 129 13.62 -3.13 -47.43
C SER A 129 12.89 -1.80 -47.69
N ALA A 130 13.58 -0.68 -47.58
CA ALA A 130 12.99 0.65 -47.89
C ALA A 130 12.44 0.69 -49.33
N SER A 131 13.17 0.17 -50.31
CA SER A 131 12.72 0.13 -51.71
C SER A 131 11.45 -0.67 -51.94
N ALA A 132 11.24 -1.78 -51.22
CA ALA A 132 9.99 -2.56 -51.31
C ALA A 132 8.79 -1.80 -50.70
N VAL A 133 9.03 -1.00 -49.65
CA VAL A 133 8.02 -0.15 -49.03
C VAL A 133 7.71 1.05 -49.93
N GLU A 134 8.71 1.69 -50.49
CA GLU A 134 8.57 2.82 -51.45
C GLU A 134 7.76 2.39 -52.68
N GLU A 135 8.04 1.24 -53.25
CA GLU A 135 7.30 0.69 -54.39
C GLU A 135 5.83 0.41 -54.05
N ALA A 136 5.59 -0.17 -52.86
CA ALA A 136 4.22 -0.53 -52.44
C ALA A 136 3.39 0.66 -51.99
N ALA A 137 4.00 1.70 -51.44
CA ALA A 137 3.34 2.87 -50.88
C ALA A 137 3.24 4.05 -51.90
N ASP A 138 4.06 4.02 -52.96
CA ASP A 138 4.29 5.16 -53.85
C ASP A 138 4.73 6.46 -53.10
N GLU A 139 5.51 6.27 -52.03
CA GLU A 139 5.99 7.32 -51.10
C GLU A 139 7.41 6.95 -50.65
N ASN A 140 8.19 7.93 -50.19
CA ASN A 140 9.50 7.66 -49.61
C ASN A 140 9.34 6.84 -48.31
N ALA A 141 10.38 6.09 -47.97
CA ALA A 141 10.38 5.27 -46.74
C ALA A 141 11.74 5.30 -46.06
N SER A 142 11.72 5.30 -44.74
CA SER A 142 12.91 5.36 -43.90
C SER A 142 12.88 4.34 -42.74
N ARG A 143 14.10 3.95 -42.29
CA ARG A 143 14.21 3.06 -41.11
C ARG A 143 13.93 3.83 -39.83
N VAL A 144 13.10 3.24 -38.96
CA VAL A 144 12.76 3.76 -37.63
C VAL A 144 12.89 2.65 -36.59
N SER A 145 13.23 3.02 -35.37
CA SER A 145 13.10 2.12 -34.20
C SER A 145 11.78 2.41 -33.50
N PHE A 146 11.11 1.37 -33.07
CA PHE A 146 9.82 1.44 -32.37
C PHE A 146 9.87 0.68 -31.06
N GLU A 147 9.24 1.25 -30.03
CA GLU A 147 8.98 0.63 -28.74
C GLU A 147 7.55 0.94 -28.30
N GLY A 148 6.78 -0.10 -28.02
CA GLY A 148 5.39 -0.01 -27.67
C GLY A 148 4.67 -1.34 -27.81
N VAL A 149 3.40 -1.31 -28.19
CA VAL A 149 2.59 -2.50 -28.38
C VAL A 149 1.98 -2.57 -29.78
N ALA A 150 1.85 -3.79 -30.27
CA ALA A 150 1.03 -4.11 -31.44
C ALA A 150 -0.36 -4.51 -30.98
N ILE A 151 -1.38 -3.85 -31.48
CA ILE A 151 -2.79 -4.15 -31.25
C ILE A 151 -3.36 -4.87 -32.47
N THR A 152 -3.89 -6.06 -32.27
CA THR A 152 -4.51 -6.87 -33.33
C THR A 152 -5.98 -7.18 -32.96
N GLY A 153 -6.76 -7.63 -33.93
CA GLY A 153 -8.19 -7.94 -33.75
C GLY A 153 -9.14 -6.90 -34.33
N GLY A 154 -8.62 -5.79 -34.83
CA GLY A 154 -9.33 -4.80 -35.66
C GLY A 154 -9.16 -5.05 -37.15
N GLU A 155 -9.46 -4.05 -37.98
CA GLU A 155 -9.40 -4.08 -39.45
C GLU A 155 -7.96 -4.29 -39.96
N ALA A 156 -6.99 -3.66 -39.34
CA ALA A 156 -5.56 -3.88 -39.55
C ALA A 156 -4.82 -3.91 -38.20
N PRO A 157 -3.61 -4.52 -38.14
CA PRO A 157 -2.75 -4.39 -36.98
C PRO A 157 -2.31 -2.94 -36.78
N VAL A 158 -2.24 -2.51 -35.52
CA VAL A 158 -1.88 -1.13 -35.15
C VAL A 158 -0.69 -1.13 -34.20
N LEU A 159 0.26 -0.21 -34.39
CA LEU A 159 1.33 0.06 -33.43
C LEU A 159 0.99 1.29 -32.59
N VAL A 160 1.03 1.12 -31.28
CA VAL A 160 0.77 2.15 -30.28
C VAL A 160 2.03 2.32 -29.43
N PRO A 161 2.71 3.48 -29.46
CA PRO A 161 3.92 3.70 -28.69
C PRO A 161 3.62 3.86 -27.19
N GLU A 162 4.62 3.69 -26.32
CA GLU A 162 4.46 3.73 -24.86
C GLU A 162 3.95 5.06 -24.31
N ASP A 163 4.23 6.17 -24.98
CA ASP A 163 3.79 7.51 -24.60
C ASP A 163 2.35 7.82 -25.02
N ALA A 164 1.74 6.97 -25.84
CA ALA A 164 0.33 7.06 -26.18
C ALA A 164 -0.56 6.31 -25.19
N VAL A 165 -1.83 6.65 -25.22
CA VAL A 165 -2.85 6.05 -24.36
C VAL A 165 -4.06 5.59 -25.16
N MET A 166 -4.79 4.63 -24.64
CA MET A 166 -5.98 4.04 -25.23
C MET A 166 -7.16 4.22 -24.29
N MET A 167 -8.34 4.46 -24.82
CA MET A 167 -9.60 4.61 -24.08
C MET A 167 -10.70 3.79 -24.74
N GLY A 168 -11.59 3.21 -23.94
CA GLY A 168 -12.77 2.52 -24.44
C GLY A 168 -13.81 3.51 -24.96
N GLY A 169 -14.39 3.24 -26.14
CA GLY A 169 -15.44 4.07 -26.73
C GLY A 169 -16.85 3.77 -26.22
N ASN A 170 -17.03 3.24 -25.02
CA ASN A 170 -18.33 2.98 -24.44
C ASN A 170 -18.85 4.15 -23.57
N VAL A 171 -20.14 4.11 -23.19
CA VAL A 171 -20.82 5.21 -22.47
C VAL A 171 -20.22 5.52 -21.09
N ALA A 172 -19.44 4.61 -20.52
CA ALA A 172 -18.85 4.78 -19.19
C ALA A 172 -17.32 5.00 -19.24
N ASP A 173 -16.76 5.24 -20.43
CA ASP A 173 -15.30 5.37 -20.67
C ASP A 173 -14.48 4.27 -19.97
N THR A 174 -15.03 3.04 -19.99
CA THR A 174 -14.42 1.87 -19.39
C THR A 174 -13.84 0.94 -20.46
N PHE A 175 -12.77 0.23 -20.08
CA PHE A 175 -12.20 -0.86 -20.87
C PHE A 175 -12.08 -2.12 -20.01
N LYS A 176 -11.97 -3.29 -20.64
CA LYS A 176 -11.60 -4.52 -19.93
C LYS A 176 -10.16 -4.90 -20.30
N LEU A 177 -9.32 -5.17 -19.31
CA LEU A 177 -8.02 -5.78 -19.51
C LEU A 177 -8.06 -7.20 -18.91
N ASN A 178 -7.83 -8.21 -19.74
CA ASN A 178 -7.95 -9.62 -19.33
C ASN A 178 -9.26 -9.90 -18.56
N SER A 179 -10.38 -9.38 -19.07
CA SER A 179 -11.74 -9.47 -18.51
C SER A 179 -12.06 -8.60 -17.29
N MET A 180 -11.07 -7.95 -16.67
CA MET A 180 -11.29 -7.01 -15.55
C MET A 180 -11.60 -5.61 -16.08
N PRO A 181 -12.75 -4.99 -15.68
CA PRO A 181 -13.12 -3.67 -16.14
C PRO A 181 -12.45 -2.56 -15.31
N TYR A 182 -12.04 -1.49 -16.01
CA TYR A 182 -11.39 -0.32 -15.44
C TYR A 182 -11.96 0.96 -16.06
N ARG A 183 -11.97 2.06 -15.30
CA ARG A 183 -12.20 3.41 -15.80
C ARG A 183 -10.93 4.01 -16.39
N GLY A 184 -11.07 5.15 -17.06
CA GLY A 184 -9.95 5.95 -17.53
C GLY A 184 -9.24 5.35 -18.74
N MET A 185 -7.92 5.54 -18.82
CA MET A 185 -7.12 5.20 -19.98
C MET A 185 -6.19 4.02 -19.70
N LEU A 186 -5.83 3.31 -20.75
CA LEU A 186 -4.89 2.18 -20.73
C LEU A 186 -3.62 2.56 -21.52
N THR A 187 -2.47 2.24 -20.98
CA THR A 187 -1.22 2.11 -21.72
C THR A 187 -0.47 0.86 -21.25
N PHE A 188 0.68 0.60 -21.84
CA PHE A 188 1.53 -0.52 -21.44
C PHE A 188 2.95 -0.02 -21.19
N SER A 189 3.56 -0.49 -20.12
CA SER A 189 5.02 -0.42 -19.94
C SER A 189 5.63 -1.67 -20.54
N VAL A 190 6.50 -1.50 -21.53
CA VAL A 190 7.11 -2.59 -22.28
C VAL A 190 8.53 -2.84 -21.76
N ASN A 191 8.91 -4.11 -21.67
CA ASN A 191 10.26 -4.52 -21.32
C ASN A 191 10.66 -5.72 -22.21
N GLY A 192 11.26 -5.42 -23.34
CA GLY A 192 11.64 -6.41 -24.34
C GLY A 192 10.45 -7.20 -24.88
N SER A 193 10.34 -8.48 -24.54
CA SER A 193 9.25 -9.38 -25.00
C SER A 193 8.07 -9.46 -24.03
N SER A 194 8.05 -8.65 -22.97
CA SER A 194 6.99 -8.61 -21.97
C SER A 194 6.45 -7.21 -21.77
N MET A 195 5.23 -7.10 -21.25
CA MET A 195 4.59 -5.82 -20.94
C MET A 195 3.78 -5.90 -19.66
N THR A 196 3.58 -4.75 -19.02
CA THR A 196 2.69 -4.58 -17.89
C THR A 196 1.61 -3.57 -18.27
N GLY A 197 0.34 -3.91 -18.03
CA GLY A 197 -0.77 -2.97 -18.24
C GLY A 197 -0.74 -1.84 -17.21
N VAL A 198 -0.95 -0.61 -17.66
CA VAL A 198 -0.96 0.58 -16.82
C VAL A 198 -2.27 1.34 -17.02
N ASN A 199 -3.03 1.48 -15.96
CA ASN A 199 -4.25 2.28 -15.92
C ASN A 199 -3.89 3.73 -15.58
N ILE A 200 -4.26 4.68 -16.42
CA ILE A 200 -4.19 6.12 -16.15
C ILE A 200 -5.59 6.59 -15.81
N ILE A 201 -5.76 7.09 -14.59
CA ILE A 201 -7.08 7.34 -14.02
C ILE A 201 -7.03 8.57 -13.09
N GLY A 202 -8.13 9.29 -12.97
CA GLY A 202 -8.30 10.34 -11.97
C GLY A 202 -8.05 9.82 -10.56
N LEU A 203 -7.40 10.61 -9.69
CA LEU A 203 -7.09 10.16 -8.32
C LEU A 203 -8.36 9.77 -7.55
N GLU A 204 -9.44 10.55 -7.68
CA GLU A 204 -10.71 10.23 -7.00
C GLU A 204 -11.36 8.96 -7.59
N GLU A 205 -11.35 8.80 -8.91
CA GLU A 205 -11.85 7.59 -9.57
C GLU A 205 -11.02 6.33 -9.20
N TYR A 206 -9.72 6.46 -8.99
CA TYR A 206 -8.87 5.40 -8.44
C TYR A 206 -9.35 4.97 -7.06
N LEU A 207 -9.72 5.94 -6.21
CA LEU A 207 -10.23 5.66 -4.86
C LEU A 207 -11.61 4.99 -4.87
N TYR A 208 -12.44 5.17 -5.91
CA TYR A 208 -13.69 4.40 -6.05
C TYR A 208 -13.45 2.90 -6.11
N GLY A 209 -12.31 2.47 -6.67
CA GLY A 209 -11.90 1.06 -6.70
C GLY A 209 -11.07 0.62 -5.49
N VAL A 210 -10.39 1.54 -4.80
CA VAL A 210 -9.55 1.25 -3.62
C VAL A 210 -10.39 1.12 -2.36
N VAL A 211 -11.21 2.13 -2.02
CA VAL A 211 -11.95 2.16 -0.75
C VAL A 211 -12.80 0.90 -0.53
N PRO A 212 -13.60 0.42 -1.51
CA PRO A 212 -14.36 -0.82 -1.34
C PRO A 212 -13.51 -2.09 -1.40
N SER A 213 -12.25 -2.00 -1.82
CA SER A 213 -11.30 -3.12 -1.79
C SER A 213 -10.63 -3.27 -0.41
N GLU A 214 -10.53 -2.17 0.32
CA GLU A 214 -9.90 -2.10 1.63
C GLU A 214 -10.92 -2.21 2.77
N MET A 215 -12.11 -1.63 2.61
CA MET A 215 -13.14 -1.56 3.65
C MET A 215 -14.50 -2.07 3.15
N PRO A 216 -15.25 -2.84 3.96
CA PRO A 216 -16.60 -3.26 3.57
C PRO A 216 -17.51 -2.07 3.28
N LYS A 217 -18.20 -2.10 2.13
CA LYS A 217 -19.14 -1.05 1.70
C LYS A 217 -20.35 -0.84 2.63
N SER A 218 -20.56 -1.74 3.58
CA SER A 218 -21.60 -1.66 4.60
C SER A 218 -21.17 -0.91 5.87
N TYR A 219 -19.93 -0.39 5.91
CA TYR A 219 -19.47 0.41 7.05
C TYR A 219 -20.12 1.79 7.04
N ASP A 220 -20.15 2.44 8.21
CA ASP A 220 -20.70 3.78 8.36
C ASP A 220 -19.96 4.80 7.48
N ALA A 221 -20.70 5.82 7.02
CA ALA A 221 -20.17 6.84 6.13
C ALA A 221 -18.91 7.52 6.68
N GLU A 222 -18.86 7.78 8.00
CA GLU A 222 -17.69 8.43 8.63
C GLU A 222 -16.45 7.52 8.63
N ALA A 223 -16.61 6.21 8.78
CA ALA A 223 -15.53 5.26 8.64
C ALA A 223 -15.02 5.19 7.19
N LEU A 224 -15.92 5.16 6.21
CA LEU A 224 -15.60 5.17 4.78
C LEU A 224 -14.90 6.47 4.35
N LYS A 225 -15.33 7.63 4.85
CA LYS A 225 -14.67 8.92 4.65
C LYS A 225 -13.26 8.94 5.23
N ALA A 226 -13.08 8.44 6.45
CA ALA A 226 -11.76 8.33 7.06
C ALA A 226 -10.81 7.46 6.22
N GLN A 227 -11.31 6.33 5.69
CA GLN A 227 -10.53 5.48 4.78
C GLN A 227 -10.22 6.18 3.46
N ALA A 228 -11.16 6.95 2.89
CA ALA A 228 -10.95 7.69 1.64
C ALA A 228 -9.83 8.73 1.77
N VAL A 229 -9.86 9.54 2.84
CA VAL A 229 -8.79 10.51 3.14
C VAL A 229 -7.46 9.80 3.40
N ALA A 230 -7.44 8.72 4.18
CA ALA A 230 -6.22 7.96 4.43
C ALA A 230 -5.65 7.34 3.14
N ALA A 231 -6.47 6.74 2.30
CA ALA A 231 -6.05 6.12 1.05
C ALA A 231 -5.55 7.16 0.03
N ARG A 232 -6.20 8.31 -0.07
CA ARG A 232 -5.75 9.44 -0.91
C ARG A 232 -4.38 9.93 -0.47
N THR A 233 -4.23 10.21 0.83
CA THR A 233 -2.98 10.68 1.41
C THR A 233 -1.84 9.68 1.20
N TYR A 234 -2.11 8.39 1.44
CA TYR A 234 -1.14 7.33 1.22
C TYR A 234 -0.73 7.22 -0.25
N ALA A 235 -1.68 7.25 -1.19
CA ALA A 235 -1.39 7.22 -2.62
C ALA A 235 -0.41 8.33 -3.02
N MET A 236 -0.64 9.57 -2.57
CA MET A 236 0.23 10.72 -2.85
C MET A 236 1.67 10.50 -2.37
N THR A 237 1.86 9.87 -1.22
CA THR A 237 3.22 9.58 -0.70
C THR A 237 3.92 8.44 -1.42
N LYS A 238 3.19 7.63 -2.19
CA LYS A 238 3.71 6.47 -2.92
C LYS A 238 3.87 6.66 -4.43
N LEU A 239 3.60 7.85 -4.97
CA LEU A 239 3.70 8.14 -6.41
C LEU A 239 5.08 7.87 -7.02
N GLY A 240 6.13 7.78 -6.22
CA GLY A 240 7.48 7.43 -6.64
C GLY A 240 7.85 5.94 -6.53
N ALA A 241 6.96 5.09 -6.02
CA ALA A 241 7.31 3.72 -5.61
C ALA A 241 7.70 2.81 -6.79
N HIS A 242 7.12 3.02 -7.98
CA HIS A 242 7.30 2.17 -9.16
C HIS A 242 7.75 2.93 -10.41
N THR A 243 8.33 4.12 -10.29
CA THR A 243 8.73 4.95 -11.45
C THR A 243 9.68 4.25 -12.40
N GLY A 244 10.58 3.39 -11.90
CA GLY A 244 11.45 2.54 -12.71
C GLY A 244 10.73 1.47 -13.55
N SER A 245 9.44 1.25 -13.30
CA SER A 245 8.59 0.30 -14.03
C SER A 245 7.58 0.99 -14.95
N GLY A 246 7.65 2.31 -15.12
CA GLY A 246 6.77 3.08 -16.01
C GLY A 246 5.40 3.44 -15.42
N TYR A 247 5.15 3.18 -14.13
CA TYR A 247 3.94 3.57 -13.40
C TYR A 247 4.28 4.08 -12.00
N GLN A 248 3.31 4.62 -11.27
CA GLN A 248 3.50 5.27 -9.97
C GLN A 248 3.12 4.35 -8.80
N LEU A 249 1.99 3.67 -8.93
CA LEU A 249 1.40 2.77 -7.93
C LEU A 249 1.18 1.39 -8.57
N CYS A 250 1.05 0.34 -7.75
CA CYS A 250 0.54 -0.95 -8.21
C CYS A 250 -0.84 -1.24 -7.58
N ASP A 251 -1.56 -2.19 -8.16
CA ASP A 251 -2.90 -2.61 -7.74
C ASP A 251 -2.92 -3.67 -6.64
N THR A 252 -1.76 -3.95 -6.02
CA THR A 252 -1.57 -4.99 -5.01
C THR A 252 -1.39 -4.43 -3.60
N THR A 253 -1.31 -5.31 -2.60
CA THR A 253 -1.02 -4.95 -1.20
C THR A 253 0.35 -4.29 -0.98
N ALA A 254 1.22 -4.23 -1.99
CA ALA A 254 2.49 -3.49 -1.91
C ALA A 254 2.26 -1.98 -1.91
N CYS A 255 1.19 -1.49 -2.57
CA CYS A 255 0.68 -0.13 -2.49
C CYS A 255 -0.68 -0.13 -1.79
N GLN A 256 -1.77 -0.27 -2.55
CA GLN A 256 -3.14 -0.42 -2.07
C GLN A 256 -3.88 -1.36 -3.01
N VAL A 257 -4.80 -2.18 -2.47
CA VAL A 257 -5.59 -3.08 -3.30
C VAL A 257 -6.55 -2.27 -4.16
N TYR A 258 -6.36 -2.35 -5.48
CA TYR A 258 -7.21 -1.70 -6.47
C TYR A 258 -7.82 -2.74 -7.40
N LYS A 259 -9.15 -2.89 -7.38
CA LYS A 259 -9.86 -3.92 -8.16
C LYS A 259 -10.67 -3.36 -9.34
N GLY A 260 -10.38 -2.12 -9.74
CA GLY A 260 -11.04 -1.48 -10.87
C GLY A 260 -12.54 -1.26 -10.66
N TYR A 261 -13.25 -1.10 -11.77
CA TYR A 261 -14.64 -0.68 -11.83
C TYR A 261 -15.64 -1.63 -11.16
N SER A 262 -15.44 -2.95 -11.30
CA SER A 262 -16.44 -3.92 -10.80
C SER A 262 -16.57 -3.98 -9.28
N ASN A 263 -15.65 -3.38 -8.55
CA ASN A 263 -15.69 -3.34 -7.08
C ASN A 263 -16.31 -2.06 -6.51
N GLU A 264 -16.57 -1.05 -7.35
CA GLU A 264 -17.17 0.22 -6.95
C GLU A 264 -18.55 0.02 -6.30
N ALA A 265 -18.88 0.90 -5.37
CA ALA A 265 -20.19 0.88 -4.70
C ALA A 265 -20.61 2.29 -4.29
N ASP A 266 -21.90 2.60 -4.38
CA ASP A 266 -22.46 3.93 -4.14
C ASP A 266 -22.02 4.53 -2.79
N ALA A 267 -22.03 3.73 -1.71
CA ALA A 267 -21.67 4.19 -0.38
C ALA A 267 -20.19 4.62 -0.28
N THR A 268 -19.29 3.87 -0.90
CA THR A 268 -17.85 4.18 -0.91
C THR A 268 -17.52 5.31 -1.86
N THR A 269 -18.18 5.37 -3.03
CA THR A 269 -18.06 6.49 -3.97
C THR A 269 -18.54 7.79 -3.33
N ALA A 270 -19.70 7.80 -2.66
CA ALA A 270 -20.20 8.97 -1.95
C ALA A 270 -19.24 9.43 -0.82
N ALA A 271 -18.55 8.52 -0.15
CA ALA A 271 -17.55 8.87 0.87
C ALA A 271 -16.30 9.52 0.27
N VAL A 272 -15.84 9.03 -0.89
CA VAL A 272 -14.72 9.63 -1.65
C VAL A 272 -15.11 11.04 -2.11
N ASP A 273 -16.29 11.19 -2.74
CA ASP A 273 -16.77 12.49 -3.25
C ASP A 273 -16.94 13.52 -2.13
N ALA A 274 -17.47 13.09 -0.97
CA ALA A 274 -17.68 13.97 0.18
C ALA A 274 -16.37 14.44 0.84
N THR A 275 -15.24 13.83 0.49
CA THR A 275 -13.90 14.15 1.00
C THR A 275 -12.91 14.46 -0.13
N ALA A 276 -13.42 14.79 -1.33
CA ALA A 276 -12.57 15.02 -2.50
C ALA A 276 -11.50 16.08 -2.22
N GLY A 277 -10.24 15.77 -2.59
CA GLY A 277 -9.09 16.64 -2.38
C GLY A 277 -8.58 16.71 -0.93
N GLU A 278 -9.32 16.23 0.08
CA GLU A 278 -8.85 16.27 1.47
C GLU A 278 -7.72 15.27 1.73
N VAL A 279 -6.65 15.74 2.37
CA VAL A 279 -5.47 14.95 2.75
C VAL A 279 -5.09 15.17 4.22
N ALA A 280 -4.54 14.14 4.84
CA ALA A 280 -4.00 14.23 6.18
C ALA A 280 -2.55 14.74 6.12
N CYS A 281 -2.26 15.84 6.80
CA CYS A 281 -0.96 16.50 6.80
C CYS A 281 -0.33 16.56 8.20
N TYR A 282 0.98 16.51 8.26
CA TYR A 282 1.77 16.80 9.44
C TYR A 282 2.82 17.86 9.10
N ASN A 283 2.82 18.99 9.79
CA ASN A 283 3.68 20.14 9.48
C ASN A 283 3.57 20.58 8.01
N GLY A 284 2.34 20.64 7.44
CA GLY A 284 2.06 21.08 6.08
C GLY A 284 2.46 20.11 4.96
N SER A 285 2.79 18.86 5.28
CA SER A 285 3.12 17.84 4.29
C SER A 285 2.23 16.61 4.46
N PRO A 286 1.78 15.96 3.36
CA PRO A 286 1.02 14.73 3.43
C PRO A 286 1.76 13.65 4.22
N ILE A 287 1.04 12.95 5.09
CA ILE A 287 1.59 11.88 5.91
C ILE A 287 1.62 10.54 5.16
N GLU A 288 2.48 9.64 5.56
CA GLU A 288 2.36 8.22 5.17
C GLU A 288 1.20 7.59 5.96
N ALA A 289 -0.03 7.79 5.47
CA ALA A 289 -1.26 7.42 6.15
C ALA A 289 -1.53 5.90 6.06
N VAL A 290 -0.67 5.12 6.69
CA VAL A 290 -0.78 3.65 6.70
C VAL A 290 -1.99 3.19 7.50
N PHE A 291 -2.62 2.08 7.07
CA PHE A 291 -3.79 1.51 7.71
C PHE A 291 -3.72 -0.02 7.74
N SER A 292 -4.55 -0.63 8.58
CA SER A 292 -4.66 -2.10 8.67
C SER A 292 -6.07 -2.51 9.11
N ALA A 293 -6.44 -3.76 8.87
CA ALA A 293 -7.79 -4.24 9.12
C ALA A 293 -8.23 -4.10 10.57
N SER A 294 -7.36 -4.45 11.52
CA SER A 294 -7.69 -4.43 12.96
C SER A 294 -6.42 -4.42 13.80
N THR A 295 -6.39 -3.60 14.83
CA THR A 295 -5.27 -3.53 15.78
C THR A 295 -5.36 -4.57 16.88
N GLY A 296 -6.56 -5.05 17.18
CA GLY A 296 -6.80 -5.98 18.28
C GLY A 296 -6.82 -5.33 19.66
N GLY A 297 -7.06 -4.01 19.73
CA GLY A 297 -7.27 -3.26 20.97
C GLY A 297 -6.27 -2.14 21.24
N TYR A 298 -5.17 -2.05 20.47
CA TYR A 298 -4.17 -0.99 20.58
C TYR A 298 -3.38 -0.86 19.29
N THR A 299 -3.15 0.35 18.78
CA THR A 299 -2.24 0.54 17.66
C THR A 299 -0.79 0.35 18.07
N GLU A 300 0.16 0.43 17.15
CA GLU A 300 1.58 0.30 17.43
C GLU A 300 2.36 1.52 16.91
N SER A 301 3.44 1.87 17.57
CA SER A 301 4.37 2.90 17.09
C SER A 301 5.21 2.38 15.93
N SER A 302 5.47 3.24 14.95
CA SER A 302 6.12 2.86 13.68
C SER A 302 7.47 2.18 13.84
N GLU A 303 8.32 2.61 14.79
CA GLU A 303 9.64 2.03 15.06
C GLU A 303 9.59 0.57 15.54
N ASN A 304 8.48 0.15 16.13
CA ASN A 304 8.27 -1.23 16.59
C ASN A 304 7.86 -2.18 15.47
N VAL A 305 7.53 -1.64 14.29
CA VAL A 305 7.16 -2.41 13.09
C VAL A 305 8.21 -2.22 12.00
N TRP A 306 8.58 -0.97 11.74
CA TRP A 306 9.62 -0.58 10.78
C TRP A 306 10.88 -0.09 11.50
N ASN A 307 11.71 0.74 10.86
CA ASN A 307 13.00 1.15 11.42
C ASN A 307 12.99 2.59 11.96
N ALA A 308 12.02 3.43 11.55
CA ALA A 308 11.99 4.83 11.88
C ALA A 308 10.84 5.18 12.83
N ALA A 309 11.13 6.04 13.81
CA ALA A 309 10.11 6.67 14.62
C ALA A 309 9.49 7.81 13.82
N VAL A 310 8.23 7.67 13.43
CA VAL A 310 7.46 8.66 12.69
C VAL A 310 6.56 9.41 13.67
N PRO A 311 6.62 10.74 13.77
CA PRO A 311 5.99 11.49 14.86
C PRO A 311 4.46 11.37 14.89
N TYR A 312 3.81 11.19 13.76
CA TYR A 312 2.37 11.03 13.64
C TYR A 312 1.90 9.55 13.67
N LEU A 313 2.81 8.56 13.64
CA LEU A 313 2.51 7.12 13.74
C LEU A 313 2.83 6.60 15.13
N ARG A 314 2.06 7.03 16.11
CA ARG A 314 2.20 6.66 17.52
C ARG A 314 1.12 5.67 17.95
N ALA A 315 1.46 4.84 18.91
CA ALA A 315 0.53 3.88 19.47
C ALA A 315 -0.57 4.58 20.27
N VAL A 316 -1.82 4.27 19.97
CA VAL A 316 -3.01 4.78 20.68
C VAL A 316 -3.95 3.62 21.07
N PRO A 317 -4.71 3.75 22.17
CA PRO A 317 -5.70 2.75 22.54
C PRO A 317 -6.86 2.74 21.53
N GLU A 318 -7.43 1.57 21.28
CA GLU A 318 -8.68 1.45 20.52
C GLU A 318 -9.86 1.81 21.43
N PRO A 319 -10.73 2.75 21.05
CA PRO A 319 -11.96 3.04 21.78
C PRO A 319 -12.93 1.86 21.74
N GLY A 320 -12.96 1.12 20.65
CA GLY A 320 -13.76 -0.08 20.44
C GLY A 320 -13.69 -0.53 18.98
N GLU A 321 -13.22 -1.74 18.71
CA GLU A 321 -13.22 -2.29 17.37
C GLU A 321 -14.52 -3.01 17.04
N TYR A 322 -14.97 -2.84 15.80
CA TYR A 322 -16.17 -3.51 15.30
C TYR A 322 -15.95 -5.02 15.13
N GLY A 323 -16.87 -5.81 15.69
CA GLY A 323 -16.94 -7.26 15.53
C GLY A 323 -15.86 -8.04 16.31
N ASP A 324 -15.90 -9.37 16.17
CA ASP A 324 -14.89 -10.25 16.74
C ASP A 324 -13.62 -10.26 15.86
N ASN A 325 -12.49 -10.01 16.49
CA ASN A 325 -11.16 -9.94 15.86
C ASN A 325 -10.23 -11.02 16.41
N SER A 326 -10.75 -11.97 17.18
CA SER A 326 -9.99 -13.06 17.79
C SER A 326 -9.53 -14.10 16.75
N TRP A 327 -8.38 -14.70 17.01
CA TRP A 327 -7.85 -15.78 16.21
C TRP A 327 -7.03 -16.76 17.06
N THR A 328 -6.93 -18.01 16.59
CA THR A 328 -6.11 -19.05 17.24
C THR A 328 -5.31 -19.80 16.18
N LYS A 329 -4.03 -20.08 16.49
CA LYS A 329 -3.14 -20.95 15.72
C LYS A 329 -2.46 -21.91 16.68
N THR A 330 -2.22 -23.15 16.26
CA THR A 330 -1.56 -24.17 17.09
C THR A 330 -0.34 -24.72 16.37
N LEU A 331 0.70 -24.97 17.13
CA LEU A 331 1.96 -25.55 16.68
C LEU A 331 2.47 -26.51 17.75
N THR A 332 2.82 -27.72 17.36
CA THR A 332 3.46 -28.71 18.26
C THR A 332 4.97 -28.52 18.30
N LEU A 333 5.63 -29.12 19.28
CA LEU A 333 7.10 -29.15 19.36
C LEU A 333 7.72 -29.88 18.17
N ASP A 334 7.05 -30.94 17.68
CA ASP A 334 7.54 -31.71 16.53
C ASP A 334 7.44 -30.89 15.22
N GLU A 335 6.30 -30.21 15.00
CA GLU A 335 6.12 -29.30 13.86
C GLU A 335 7.10 -28.13 13.91
N LEU A 336 7.36 -27.58 15.11
CA LEU A 336 8.37 -26.51 15.29
C LEU A 336 9.78 -27.04 14.99
N THR A 337 10.11 -28.26 15.41
CA THR A 337 11.40 -28.89 15.12
C THR A 337 11.56 -29.13 13.61
N ALA A 338 10.52 -29.66 12.94
CA ALA A 338 10.52 -29.84 11.50
C ALA A 338 10.67 -28.50 10.73
N LEU A 339 10.02 -27.44 11.20
CA LEU A 339 10.14 -26.10 10.65
C LEU A 339 11.58 -25.56 10.77
N LEU A 340 12.22 -25.74 11.93
CA LEU A 340 13.62 -25.33 12.14
C LEU A 340 14.55 -26.05 11.17
N GLN A 341 14.39 -27.34 11.01
CA GLN A 341 15.16 -28.15 10.07
C GLN A 341 14.96 -27.71 8.62
N ALA A 342 13.71 -27.48 8.21
CA ALA A 342 13.36 -27.03 6.86
C ALA A 342 13.94 -25.65 6.53
N LYS A 343 14.13 -24.79 7.56
CA LYS A 343 14.75 -23.47 7.42
C LYS A 343 16.27 -23.47 7.62
N GLY A 344 16.89 -24.63 7.86
CA GLY A 344 18.34 -24.74 8.06
C GLY A 344 18.84 -24.12 9.37
N GLU A 345 17.97 -24.00 10.38
CA GLU A 345 18.36 -23.42 11.67
C GLU A 345 19.13 -24.44 12.54
N ASN A 346 20.38 -24.14 12.82
CA ASN A 346 21.28 -25.05 13.56
C ASN A 346 21.16 -24.89 15.11
N ILE A 347 19.95 -24.91 15.62
CA ILE A 347 19.67 -24.78 17.08
C ILE A 347 19.22 -26.11 17.73
N GLY A 348 19.24 -27.20 16.98
CA GLY A 348 18.83 -28.52 17.43
C GLY A 348 17.30 -28.70 17.50
N THR A 349 16.85 -29.63 18.36
CA THR A 349 15.43 -29.89 18.57
C THR A 349 14.77 -28.76 19.38
N ALA A 350 13.58 -28.34 19.00
CA ALA A 350 12.83 -27.30 19.69
C ALA A 350 12.50 -27.71 21.13
N LYS A 351 12.59 -26.76 22.06
CA LYS A 351 12.24 -26.93 23.48
C LYS A 351 11.15 -25.96 23.91
N ASP A 352 11.24 -24.69 23.48
CA ASP A 352 10.32 -23.64 23.93
C ASP A 352 10.25 -22.50 22.91
N ILE A 353 9.17 -21.72 22.99
CA ILE A 353 9.08 -20.36 22.46
C ILE A 353 9.01 -19.42 23.67
N VAL A 354 9.96 -18.50 23.78
CA VAL A 354 10.05 -17.55 24.90
C VAL A 354 9.73 -16.16 24.38
N ILE A 355 8.74 -15.50 24.96
CA ILE A 355 8.47 -14.08 24.68
C ILE A 355 9.46 -13.26 25.48
N THR A 356 10.24 -12.40 24.83
CA THR A 356 11.32 -11.62 25.43
C THR A 356 11.10 -10.11 25.39
N LYS A 357 10.21 -9.61 24.51
CA LYS A 357 9.81 -8.20 24.51
C LYS A 357 8.33 -8.03 24.15
N ILE A 358 7.67 -7.11 24.85
CA ILE A 358 6.27 -6.73 24.65
C ILE A 358 6.17 -5.20 24.68
N SER A 359 5.42 -4.60 23.75
CA SER A 359 5.13 -3.15 23.78
C SER A 359 4.06 -2.81 24.81
N THR A 360 3.94 -1.54 25.18
CA THR A 360 2.89 -1.00 26.06
C THR A 360 1.49 -1.42 25.60
N GLY A 361 1.26 -1.47 24.28
CA GLY A 361 0.00 -1.92 23.68
C GLY A 361 -0.26 -3.43 23.80
N GLY A 362 0.71 -4.22 24.29
CA GLY A 362 0.58 -5.67 24.47
C GLY A 362 1.06 -6.50 23.26
N ARG A 363 1.63 -5.88 22.23
CA ARG A 363 2.14 -6.61 21.07
C ARG A 363 3.50 -7.24 21.37
N VAL A 364 3.69 -8.48 20.95
CA VAL A 364 4.98 -9.16 21.02
C VAL A 364 5.96 -8.49 20.06
N GLN A 365 7.08 -8.01 20.61
CA GLN A 365 8.13 -7.31 19.85
C GLN A 365 9.35 -8.19 19.59
N GLU A 366 9.56 -9.16 20.44
CA GLU A 366 10.63 -10.15 20.29
C GLU A 366 10.21 -11.46 20.91
N LEU A 367 10.52 -12.55 20.24
CA LEU A 367 10.42 -13.89 20.78
C LEU A 367 11.65 -14.72 20.38
N GLN A 368 11.97 -15.72 21.21
CA GLN A 368 13.07 -16.64 21.02
C GLN A 368 12.55 -18.05 20.89
N ILE A 369 12.94 -18.75 19.83
CA ILE A 369 12.78 -20.20 19.72
C ILE A 369 14.02 -20.84 20.36
N VAL A 370 13.82 -21.55 21.46
CA VAL A 370 14.90 -22.21 22.21
C VAL A 370 14.99 -23.66 21.75
N GLY A 371 16.16 -24.04 21.28
CA GLY A 371 16.47 -25.42 20.90
C GLY A 371 17.44 -26.09 21.88
N THR A 372 17.82 -27.34 21.57
CA THR A 372 18.80 -28.11 22.39
C THR A 372 20.21 -27.58 22.26
N SER A 373 20.55 -26.89 21.16
CA SER A 373 21.92 -26.48 20.82
C SER A 373 22.06 -24.97 20.57
N GLY A 374 20.97 -24.20 20.75
CA GLY A 374 20.98 -22.76 20.51
C GLY A 374 19.61 -22.10 20.58
N THR A 375 19.57 -20.85 20.15
CA THR A 375 18.35 -20.03 20.20
C THR A 375 18.25 -19.21 18.91
N LYS A 376 17.04 -19.14 18.34
CA LYS A 376 16.68 -18.27 17.23
C LYS A 376 15.81 -17.13 17.72
N THR A 377 16.26 -15.89 17.51
CA THR A 377 15.49 -14.69 17.84
C THR A 377 14.68 -14.22 16.62
N LEU A 378 13.42 -13.90 16.83
CA LEU A 378 12.50 -13.31 15.85
C LEU A 378 12.05 -11.94 16.34
N THR A 379 12.07 -10.96 15.43
CA THR A 379 11.65 -9.58 15.68
C THR A 379 10.79 -9.06 14.54
N LYS A 380 10.06 -7.97 14.76
CA LYS A 380 9.27 -7.26 13.74
C LYS A 380 8.32 -8.21 12.99
N GLU A 381 8.32 -8.13 11.66
CA GLU A 381 7.42 -8.93 10.81
C GLU A 381 7.78 -10.43 10.80
N ALA A 382 9.03 -10.78 11.07
CA ALA A 382 9.43 -12.18 11.20
C ALA A 382 8.64 -12.94 12.27
N ILE A 383 8.15 -12.25 13.31
CA ILE A 383 7.29 -12.85 14.34
C ILE A 383 6.01 -13.42 13.73
N ARG A 384 5.43 -12.75 12.73
CA ARG A 384 4.20 -13.20 12.06
C ARG A 384 4.47 -14.26 11.00
N THR A 385 5.51 -14.07 10.20
CA THR A 385 5.72 -14.82 8.96
C THR A 385 6.56 -16.09 9.16
N TYR A 386 7.34 -16.18 10.23
CA TYR A 386 8.26 -17.29 10.45
C TYR A 386 7.56 -18.67 10.46
N PHE A 387 6.36 -18.73 11.05
CA PHE A 387 5.59 -19.95 11.24
C PHE A 387 4.67 -20.30 10.06
N SER A 388 4.72 -19.54 8.95
CA SER A 388 3.72 -19.61 7.86
C SER A 388 3.55 -21.00 7.27
N SER A 389 4.65 -21.74 7.08
CA SER A 389 4.61 -23.11 6.49
C SER A 389 4.14 -24.17 7.47
N ALA A 390 4.12 -23.91 8.77
CA ALA A 390 3.72 -24.87 9.78
C ALA A 390 2.27 -24.66 10.28
N CYS A 391 1.89 -23.42 10.60
CA CYS A 391 0.53 -23.12 11.11
C CYS A 391 -0.14 -21.93 10.40
N GLY A 392 0.42 -21.45 9.30
CA GLY A 392 0.00 -20.24 8.60
C GLY A 392 0.56 -18.97 9.25
N THR A 393 0.56 -17.87 8.49
CA THR A 393 0.99 -16.56 8.98
C THR A 393 0.12 -16.13 10.17
N LEU A 394 0.75 -15.63 11.24
CA LEU A 394 0.00 -15.08 12.37
C LEU A 394 -0.67 -13.78 11.96
N PRO A 395 -1.99 -13.60 12.17
CA PRO A 395 -2.71 -12.42 11.71
C PRO A 395 -2.18 -11.11 12.27
N SER A 396 -1.71 -11.09 13.51
CA SER A 396 -1.14 -9.91 14.17
C SER A 396 0.00 -10.29 15.12
N LYS A 397 0.65 -9.30 15.73
CA LYS A 397 1.58 -9.48 16.86
C LYS A 397 0.88 -9.34 18.23
N MET A 398 -0.43 -9.12 18.26
CA MET A 398 -1.25 -9.02 19.46
C MET A 398 -1.72 -10.42 19.87
N PHE A 399 -0.89 -11.16 20.60
CA PHE A 399 -1.21 -12.53 20.99
C PHE A 399 -0.54 -12.97 22.30
N THR A 400 -1.09 -14.03 22.87
CA THR A 400 -0.47 -14.86 23.92
C THR A 400 -0.10 -16.22 23.34
N ILE A 401 0.81 -16.94 24.00
CA ILE A 401 1.08 -18.35 23.72
C ILE A 401 0.74 -19.15 24.98
N ASN A 402 -0.18 -20.12 24.85
CA ASN A 402 -0.69 -20.91 25.98
C ASN A 402 -1.21 -20.03 27.16
N GLY A 403 -1.86 -18.91 26.81
CA GLY A 403 -2.38 -17.94 27.78
C GLY A 403 -1.32 -17.08 28.47
N LYS A 404 -0.05 -17.17 28.03
CA LYS A 404 1.08 -16.39 28.55
C LYS A 404 1.50 -15.32 27.55
N GLY A 405 1.87 -14.13 28.03
CA GLY A 405 2.20 -12.97 27.20
C GLY A 405 1.18 -11.85 27.36
N GLY A 406 1.36 -10.74 26.64
CA GLY A 406 0.50 -9.57 26.81
C GLY A 406 -0.66 -9.55 25.83
N THR A 407 -1.89 -9.45 26.31
CA THR A 407 -3.04 -8.90 25.59
C THR A 407 -3.60 -7.75 26.41
N VAL A 408 -3.81 -6.60 25.77
CA VAL A 408 -4.58 -5.51 26.38
C VAL A 408 -6.00 -5.64 25.84
N THR A 409 -6.92 -6.01 26.69
CA THR A 409 -8.35 -5.92 26.38
C THR A 409 -8.81 -4.50 26.63
N GLY A 410 -8.95 -3.72 25.55
CA GLY A 410 -9.76 -2.51 25.56
C GLY A 410 -11.22 -2.93 25.34
N GLY A 411 -12.06 -2.72 26.36
CA GLY A 411 -13.49 -3.03 26.28
C GLY A 411 -13.93 -4.03 27.34
N THR A 412 -14.95 -3.70 28.07
CA THR A 412 -15.62 -4.39 29.15
C THR A 412 -15.77 -5.91 28.94
N SER A 413 -14.72 -6.66 29.22
CA SER A 413 -14.81 -8.10 29.46
C SER A 413 -13.87 -8.44 30.60
N THR A 414 -14.48 -8.74 31.73
CA THR A 414 -13.88 -9.30 32.92
C THR A 414 -13.25 -10.64 32.59
N SER A 415 -11.95 -10.71 32.80
CA SER A 415 -11.12 -11.90 32.91
C SER A 415 -10.17 -12.17 31.76
N THR A 416 -9.04 -11.51 31.79
CA THR A 416 -7.80 -12.19 31.42
C THR A 416 -6.66 -11.63 32.25
N LYS A 417 -6.01 -12.49 32.97
CA LYS A 417 -5.01 -12.17 34.01
C LYS A 417 -3.71 -11.55 33.45
N GLY A 418 -3.52 -11.55 32.14
CA GLY A 418 -2.43 -10.81 31.45
C GLY A 418 -2.63 -9.30 31.41
N GLY A 419 -3.89 -8.82 31.40
CA GLY A 419 -4.21 -7.40 31.46
C GLY A 419 -3.78 -6.71 32.77
N LEU A 420 -3.68 -7.48 33.86
CA LEU A 420 -3.23 -6.96 35.16
C LEU A 420 -1.74 -6.60 35.17
N LEU A 421 -0.91 -7.36 34.47
CA LEU A 421 0.54 -7.11 34.34
C LEU A 421 0.82 -5.80 33.57
N LEU A 422 0.08 -5.55 32.49
CA LEU A 422 0.22 -4.32 31.71
C LEU A 422 -0.43 -3.11 32.39
N ALA A 423 -1.56 -3.28 33.08
CA ALA A 423 -2.17 -2.22 33.86
C ALA A 423 -1.27 -1.78 35.02
N ALA A 424 -0.58 -2.71 35.68
CA ALA A 424 0.40 -2.41 36.71
C ALA A 424 1.64 -1.69 36.13
N ALA A 425 2.14 -2.09 34.97
CA ALA A 425 3.23 -1.41 34.27
C ALA A 425 2.87 0.02 33.86
N ARG A 426 1.63 0.27 33.42
CA ARG A 426 1.13 1.62 33.07
C ARG A 426 1.09 2.59 34.25
N GLN A 427 0.90 2.08 35.46
CA GLN A 427 0.82 2.92 36.67
C GLN A 427 2.16 3.16 37.35
N GLY A 428 3.29 2.76 36.74
CA GLY A 428 4.63 2.91 37.34
C GLY A 428 4.83 2.10 38.62
N ILE A 429 3.93 1.16 38.93
CA ILE A 429 3.90 0.42 40.20
C ILE A 429 4.84 -0.81 40.16
N VAL A 430 5.34 -1.18 39.00
CA VAL A 430 6.16 -2.41 38.81
C VAL A 430 7.55 -2.33 39.43
N ALA A 431 8.03 -1.15 39.79
CA ALA A 431 9.42 -0.98 40.24
C ALA A 431 9.70 -1.48 41.68
N LYS A 432 8.73 -1.96 42.44
CA LYS A 432 8.93 -2.28 43.87
C LYS A 432 8.18 -3.47 44.46
N THR A 433 7.63 -4.40 43.70
CA THR A 433 6.92 -5.55 44.33
C THR A 433 7.30 -6.88 43.70
N GLU A 434 8.40 -7.48 44.16
CA GLU A 434 8.74 -8.89 43.90
C GLU A 434 7.66 -9.88 44.42
N GLY A 435 6.69 -9.43 45.21
CA GLY A 435 5.67 -10.26 45.83
C GLY A 435 4.31 -10.32 45.13
N ALA A 436 3.90 -9.30 44.37
CA ALA A 436 2.52 -9.18 43.85
C ALA A 436 2.26 -9.90 42.53
N LEU A 437 3.29 -10.24 41.77
CA LEU A 437 3.19 -10.90 40.46
C LEU A 437 3.29 -12.43 40.53
N SER A 438 3.50 -13.01 41.69
CA SER A 438 3.81 -14.42 41.84
C SER A 438 2.60 -15.37 41.90
N TYR A 439 1.36 -14.87 41.90
CA TYR A 439 0.17 -15.71 42.04
C TYR A 439 -0.90 -15.43 40.97
N LEU A 440 -0.86 -16.20 39.91
CA LEU A 440 -1.97 -16.35 38.97
C LEU A 440 -2.41 -17.81 38.95
N ASN A 441 -3.63 -18.08 39.41
CA ASN A 441 -4.23 -19.42 39.57
C ASN A 441 -3.50 -20.39 40.55
N GLY A 442 -2.91 -19.89 41.63
CA GLY A 442 -2.26 -20.77 42.60
C GLY A 442 -0.96 -21.44 42.14
N LYS A 443 -0.46 -21.09 40.95
CA LYS A 443 0.85 -21.53 40.44
C LYS A 443 1.82 -20.37 40.38
N LYS A 444 3.04 -20.59 40.89
CA LYS A 444 4.13 -19.64 40.86
C LYS A 444 4.49 -19.36 39.40
N LEU A 445 4.26 -18.15 38.90
CA LEU A 445 4.82 -17.66 37.63
C LEU A 445 6.20 -17.11 37.95
N SER A 446 7.26 -17.71 37.42
CA SER A 446 8.56 -17.08 37.41
C SER A 446 8.58 -16.07 36.23
N VAL A 447 8.22 -14.82 36.51
CA VAL A 447 8.42 -13.71 35.61
C VAL A 447 9.65 -12.98 36.15
N ASP A 448 10.82 -13.26 35.57
CA ASP A 448 11.97 -12.41 35.77
C ASP A 448 11.73 -11.13 34.96
N VAL A 449 11.19 -10.12 35.61
CA VAL A 449 11.15 -8.75 35.08
C VAL A 449 12.48 -8.14 35.49
N ASP A 450 13.49 -8.28 34.65
CA ASP A 450 14.64 -7.39 34.73
C ASP A 450 14.11 -5.96 34.62
N ALA A 451 14.57 -5.08 35.53
CA ALA A 451 14.12 -3.69 35.59
C ALA A 451 14.21 -3.06 34.21
N ALA A 452 13.06 -2.98 33.53
CA ALA A 452 12.99 -2.51 32.16
C ALA A 452 13.43 -1.05 32.13
N GLN A 453 14.60 -0.79 31.58
CA GLN A 453 14.97 0.56 31.19
C GLN A 453 14.03 0.93 30.01
N PRO A 454 13.22 1.99 30.11
CA PRO A 454 12.47 2.48 28.97
C PRO A 454 13.49 2.81 27.87
N ALA A 455 13.25 2.29 26.66
CA ALA A 455 14.01 2.72 25.50
C ALA A 455 13.83 4.25 25.41
N GLN A 456 14.96 5.00 25.47
CA GLN A 456 14.95 6.44 25.49
C GLN A 456 14.32 6.97 24.21
N ASN A 457 13.08 7.41 24.30
CA ASN A 457 12.54 8.56 23.60
C ASN A 457 11.18 8.92 24.23
N THR A 458 11.23 9.80 25.20
CA THR A 458 10.09 10.29 25.95
C THR A 458 9.89 11.76 25.65
N ASP A 459 9.31 12.06 24.50
CA ASP A 459 8.49 13.25 24.39
C ASP A 459 7.02 12.80 24.33
N ASN A 460 6.28 13.09 25.39
CA ASN A 460 4.89 12.76 25.68
C ASN A 460 4.58 11.32 26.12
N GLY A 461 5.19 10.90 27.21
CA GLY A 461 4.66 9.93 28.17
C GLY A 461 3.87 8.75 27.65
N ALA A 462 4.47 7.60 27.52
CA ALA A 462 3.83 6.30 27.74
C ALA A 462 4.03 5.17 26.73
N TYR A 463 4.92 5.22 25.75
CA TYR A 463 5.10 4.05 24.89
C TYR A 463 6.48 3.43 25.07
N ALA A 464 6.53 2.34 25.83
CA ALA A 464 7.74 1.59 26.10
C ALA A 464 7.65 0.17 25.53
N VAL A 465 8.78 -0.40 25.16
CA VAL A 465 8.95 -1.83 24.96
C VAL A 465 9.61 -2.40 26.21
N TYR A 466 8.96 -3.39 26.81
CA TYR A 466 9.41 -4.02 28.04
C TYR A 466 10.17 -5.30 27.74
N SER A 467 11.35 -5.48 28.34
CA SER A 467 12.03 -6.77 28.38
C SER A 467 11.31 -7.68 29.37
N VAL A 468 10.99 -8.87 28.94
CA VAL A 468 10.34 -9.92 29.74
C VAL A 468 11.00 -11.26 29.41
N ARG A 469 10.78 -12.27 30.23
CA ARG A 469 11.15 -13.65 29.90
C ARG A 469 10.04 -14.59 30.26
N ILE A 470 9.22 -14.95 29.25
CA ILE A 470 8.01 -15.75 29.44
C ILE A 470 8.16 -17.06 28.66
N SER A 471 8.48 -18.15 29.37
CA SER A 471 8.45 -19.50 28.80
C SER A 471 7.00 -19.92 28.50
N THR A 472 6.76 -20.39 27.28
CA THR A 472 5.38 -20.60 26.81
C THR A 472 5.02 -22.07 26.60
N VAL A 473 5.98 -22.99 26.58
CA VAL A 473 5.67 -24.41 26.33
C VAL A 473 4.68 -24.97 27.35
N ALA A 474 3.68 -25.70 26.88
CA ALA A 474 2.73 -26.43 27.68
C ALA A 474 2.29 -27.70 26.95
N ASN A 475 2.47 -28.86 27.59
CA ASN A 475 2.08 -30.17 27.05
C ASN A 475 2.54 -30.42 25.60
N GLY A 476 3.78 -30.00 25.24
CA GLY A 476 4.35 -30.16 23.90
C GLY A 476 3.66 -29.35 22.80
N LYS A 477 2.90 -28.31 23.15
CA LYS A 477 2.16 -27.46 22.20
C LYS A 477 2.33 -25.98 22.51
N PHE A 478 2.17 -25.20 21.44
CA PHE A 478 2.07 -23.73 21.47
C PHE A 478 0.73 -23.34 20.86
N VAL A 479 -0.17 -22.83 21.67
CA VAL A 479 -1.45 -22.29 21.23
C VAL A 479 -1.32 -20.77 21.23
N PHE A 480 -1.18 -20.20 20.03
CA PHE A 480 -1.21 -18.77 19.82
C PHE A 480 -2.66 -18.32 19.82
N SER A 481 -3.05 -17.49 20.77
CA SER A 481 -4.37 -16.88 20.87
C SER A 481 -4.23 -15.38 20.83
N GLY A 482 -4.79 -14.74 19.81
CA GLY A 482 -4.59 -13.33 19.58
C GLY A 482 -5.83 -12.62 19.06
N SER A 483 -5.67 -11.33 18.83
CA SER A 483 -6.68 -10.45 18.22
C SER A 483 -6.03 -9.52 17.20
N GLY A 484 -6.86 -8.99 16.29
CA GLY A 484 -6.42 -8.07 15.25
C GLY A 484 -5.84 -8.75 14.01
N SER A 485 -5.66 -7.94 12.96
CA SER A 485 -5.13 -8.37 11.67
C SER A 485 -4.36 -7.23 11.00
N GLY A 486 -3.11 -7.49 10.62
CA GLY A 486 -2.19 -6.53 10.01
C GLY A 486 -1.09 -6.05 10.96
N HIS A 487 -0.36 -5.03 10.51
CA HIS A 487 0.79 -4.47 11.25
C HIS A 487 0.37 -3.66 12.48
N GLY A 488 -0.86 -3.10 12.48
CA GLY A 488 -1.44 -2.37 13.61
C GLY A 488 -0.92 -0.94 13.80
N VAL A 489 -0.27 -0.34 12.81
CA VAL A 489 0.18 1.07 12.86
C VAL A 489 -0.83 1.93 12.10
N GLY A 490 -1.11 3.14 12.59
CA GLY A 490 -2.03 4.09 11.98
C GLY A 490 -3.50 3.65 12.08
N LEU A 491 -4.30 3.93 11.03
CA LEU A 491 -5.74 3.70 11.04
C LEU A 491 -6.11 2.22 11.15
N SER A 492 -6.96 1.89 12.14
CA SER A 492 -7.66 0.61 12.21
C SER A 492 -8.97 0.71 11.44
N GLN A 493 -9.16 -0.13 10.42
CA GLN A 493 -10.41 -0.12 9.63
C GLN A 493 -11.62 -0.51 10.48
N LYS A 494 -11.48 -1.55 11.31
CA LYS A 494 -12.54 -1.95 12.25
C LYS A 494 -12.68 -0.99 13.43
N GLY A 495 -11.59 -0.36 13.84
CA GLY A 495 -11.63 0.69 14.84
C GLY A 495 -12.32 1.95 14.34
N ALA A 496 -12.08 2.37 13.11
CA ALA A 496 -12.79 3.46 12.47
C ALA A 496 -14.31 3.20 12.41
N GLN A 497 -14.72 1.97 12.05
CA GLN A 497 -16.13 1.57 12.11
C GLN A 497 -16.69 1.65 13.53
N GLY A 498 -15.96 1.16 14.53
CA GLY A 498 -16.40 1.25 15.92
C GLY A 498 -16.54 2.69 16.41
N MET A 499 -15.60 3.56 16.06
CA MET A 499 -15.66 4.99 16.39
C MET A 499 -16.82 5.70 15.68
N ALA A 500 -17.06 5.41 14.40
CA ALA A 500 -18.22 5.95 13.66
C ALA A 500 -19.54 5.57 14.33
N GLN A 501 -19.69 4.32 14.76
CA GLN A 501 -20.86 3.86 15.52
C GLN A 501 -21.02 4.53 16.90
N MET A 502 -19.93 5.03 17.48
CA MET A 502 -19.94 5.84 18.70
C MET A 502 -20.24 7.33 18.44
N GLY A 503 -20.40 7.74 17.17
CA GLY A 503 -20.74 9.10 16.76
C GLY A 503 -19.55 10.00 16.45
N TYR A 504 -18.34 9.47 16.33
CA TYR A 504 -17.17 10.24 15.88
C TYR A 504 -17.24 10.53 14.39
N ASP A 505 -16.90 11.74 13.97
CA ASP A 505 -16.75 12.09 12.56
C ASP A 505 -15.40 11.59 12.01
N TYR A 506 -15.25 11.57 10.67
CA TYR A 506 -14.05 11.08 10.01
C TYR A 506 -12.78 11.88 10.37
N LYS A 507 -12.89 13.18 10.68
CA LYS A 507 -11.75 14.03 11.09
C LYS A 507 -11.31 13.69 12.50
N GLU A 508 -12.23 13.40 13.39
CA GLU A 508 -11.96 12.91 14.74
C GLU A 508 -11.32 11.52 14.69
N ILE A 509 -11.84 10.62 13.86
CA ILE A 509 -11.28 9.29 13.64
C ILE A 509 -9.82 9.39 13.14
N LEU A 510 -9.55 10.20 12.12
CA LEU A 510 -8.20 10.37 11.58
C LEU A 510 -7.23 10.96 12.61
N ARG A 511 -7.64 11.99 13.37
CA ARG A 511 -6.82 12.61 14.43
C ARG A 511 -6.55 11.68 15.61
N HIS A 512 -7.42 10.71 15.84
CA HIS A 512 -7.20 9.67 16.83
C HIS A 512 -6.04 8.76 16.45
N TYR A 513 -6.00 8.29 15.20
CA TYR A 513 -4.99 7.34 14.73
C TYR A 513 -3.68 7.98 14.29
N TYR A 514 -3.71 9.22 13.84
CA TYR A 514 -2.54 9.96 13.39
C TYR A 514 -2.31 11.17 14.27
N THR A 515 -1.30 11.09 15.12
CA THR A 515 -1.04 12.09 16.16
C THR A 515 -0.62 13.44 15.57
N GLY A 516 -1.33 14.52 15.96
CA GLY A 516 -0.94 15.89 15.63
C GLY A 516 -1.11 16.30 14.18
N ILE A 517 -1.97 15.62 13.43
CA ILE A 517 -2.26 15.94 12.04
C ILE A 517 -3.30 17.05 11.88
N THR A 518 -3.27 17.71 10.72
CA THR A 518 -4.36 18.51 10.14
C THR A 518 -4.99 17.77 8.97
N ILE A 519 -6.25 18.08 8.65
CA ILE A 519 -6.90 17.66 7.42
C ILE A 519 -7.02 18.90 6.56
N GLU A 520 -6.44 18.87 5.37
CA GLU A 520 -6.32 19.98 4.43
C GLU A 520 -6.95 19.56 3.10
N GLY A 521 -7.62 20.51 2.40
CA GLY A 521 -8.26 20.29 1.11
C GLY A 521 -9.16 21.44 0.70
#